data_726ee23383fbb887b63312381441ea82
#
_entry.id   726ee23383fbb887b63312381441ea82
#
_cell.length_a   1.000
_cell.length_b   1.000
_cell.length_c   1.000
_cell.angle_alpha   90.00
_cell.angle_beta   90.00
_cell.angle_gamma   90.00
#
_symmetry.space_group_name_H-M   'P 1'
#
loop_
_entity.id
_entity.type
_entity.pdbx_description
1 polymer ?
#
loop_
_entity_poly.entity_id
_entity_poly.type
_entity_poly.pdbx_seq_one_letter_code
_entity_poly.pdbx_strand_id
1 'polypeptide(L)'
;MARKKKKLERIDYGEHATDADKKKAAETAKSIIDMIPTDTDKLFAYPLKWDVLDSHDIASQKMQPWIQKKLVEYLGEEEPTLTAYITTLIRQHKSPHSILSEVEGILDSDGKIFVVKMWRMLLFEVLKAELA
;
A
#
# COMPACT_ATOMS: atom_id res chain seq x y z
N MET A 1 12.69 24.29 -7.44
CA MET A 1 12.21 23.96 -7.34
C MET A 1 12.32 23.35 -7.41
N ALA A 2 12.90 24.15 -7.29
CA ALA A 2 12.55 23.82 -7.10
C ALA A 2 12.88 23.25 -6.97
N ARG A 3 12.76 23.17 -6.79
CA ARG A 3 12.67 22.95 -6.41
C ARG A 3 12.84 22.43 -6.23
N LYS A 4 13.19 23.17 -6.10
CA LYS A 4 13.02 22.96 -5.63
C LYS A 4 13.00 22.36 -5.47
N LYS A 5 13.22 22.87 -5.30
CA LYS A 5 12.94 22.56 -4.82
C LYS A 5 12.91 21.90 -4.69
N LYS A 6 13.14 22.29 -4.44
CA LYS A 6 12.82 21.90 -3.98
C LYS A 6 12.68 21.30 -3.79
N LYS A 7 12.93 21.74 -3.46
CA LYS A 7 12.53 21.35 -2.97
C LYS A 7 12.20 20.83 -2.54
N LEU A 8 12.39 21.14 -2.15
CA LEU A 8 11.87 20.78 -1.47
C LEU A 8 11.69 20.27 -1.21
N GLU A 9 11.61 20.32 -0.86
CA GLU A 9 11.34 19.93 -0.32
C GLU A 9 11.29 19.46 0.03
N ARG A 10 11.36 19.96 0.39
CA ARG A 10 11.61 19.47 1.08
C ARG A 10 11.26 19.18 1.78
N ILE A 11 11.04 18.96 2.13
CA ILE A 11 10.76 18.66 3.02
C ILE A 11 11.30 18.72 4.16
N ASP A 12 10.96 18.75 4.76
CA ASP A 12 11.53 19.16 5.84
C ASP A 12 12.14 18.11 6.68
N TYR A 13 11.57 17.00 6.81
CA TYR A 13 12.16 15.90 7.57
C TYR A 13 13.53 15.53 7.03
N GLY A 14 13.77 15.82 5.79
CA GLY A 14 15.08 15.58 5.20
C GLY A 14 16.17 16.40 5.84
N GLU A 15 15.83 17.55 6.34
CA GLU A 15 16.81 18.43 6.97
C GLU A 15 17.32 17.89 8.28
N HIS A 16 16.51 17.10 8.96
CA HIS A 16 16.85 16.57 10.28
C HIS A 16 17.28 15.12 10.27
N ALA A 17 17.19 14.47 9.13
CA ALA A 17 17.56 13.06 9.03
C ALA A 17 19.08 12.93 8.91
N THR A 18 19.67 12.09 9.75
CA THR A 18 21.10 11.78 9.68
C THR A 18 21.28 10.56 8.76
N ASP A 19 22.53 10.30 8.37
CA ASP A 19 22.83 9.09 7.60
C ASP A 19 22.45 7.82 8.37
N ALA A 20 22.64 7.84 9.69
CA ALA A 20 22.28 6.71 10.53
C ALA A 20 20.77 6.49 10.54
N ASP A 21 19.98 7.57 10.59
CA ASP A 21 18.53 7.47 10.56
C ASP A 21 18.03 6.94 9.23
N LYS A 22 18.61 7.41 8.13
CA LYS A 22 18.26 6.93 6.80
C LYS A 22 18.60 5.46 6.63
N LYS A 23 19.76 5.05 7.13
CA LYS A 23 20.18 3.67 7.07
C LYS A 23 19.25 2.78 7.88
N LYS A 24 18.88 3.23 9.08
CA LYS A 24 17.98 2.48 9.94
C LYS A 24 16.61 2.32 9.29
N ALA A 25 16.10 3.37 8.66
CA ALA A 25 14.82 3.31 7.96
C ALA A 25 14.88 2.32 6.81
N ALA A 26 15.97 2.31 6.05
CA ALA A 26 16.16 1.38 4.94
C ALA A 26 16.25 -0.06 5.45
N GLU A 27 16.94 -0.30 6.54
CA GLU A 27 17.04 -1.62 7.13
C GLU A 27 15.70 -2.12 7.63
N THR A 28 14.91 -1.24 8.25
CA THR A 28 13.57 -1.59 8.72
C THR A 28 12.68 -1.96 7.55
N ALA A 29 12.70 -1.17 6.47
CA ALA A 29 11.90 -1.46 5.28
C ALA A 29 12.31 -2.81 4.68
N LYS A 30 13.60 -3.09 4.60
CA LYS A 30 14.08 -4.36 4.07
C LYS A 30 13.62 -5.53 4.94
N SER A 31 13.69 -5.38 6.26
CA SER A 31 13.22 -6.41 7.18
C SER A 31 11.73 -6.70 6.99
N ILE A 32 10.93 -5.66 6.79
CA ILE A 32 9.50 -5.82 6.56
C ILE A 32 9.26 -6.56 5.24
N ILE A 33 9.94 -6.14 4.18
CA ILE A 33 9.81 -6.77 2.88
C ILE A 33 10.15 -8.25 2.95
N ASP A 34 11.20 -8.61 3.70
CA ASP A 34 11.61 -9.99 3.88
C ASP A 34 10.55 -10.83 4.60
N MET A 35 9.69 -10.19 5.41
CA MET A 35 8.62 -10.88 6.12
C MET A 35 7.40 -11.15 5.24
N ILE A 36 7.27 -10.43 4.13
CA ILE A 36 6.11 -10.55 3.25
C ILE A 36 6.31 -11.71 2.28
N PRO A 37 5.39 -12.70 2.26
CA PRO A 37 5.52 -13.83 1.34
C PRO A 37 5.50 -13.40 -0.12
N THR A 38 6.26 -14.08 -0.96
CA THR A 38 6.26 -13.83 -2.40
C THR A 38 5.24 -14.72 -3.11
N ASP A 39 4.90 -15.86 -2.51
CA ASP A 39 3.89 -16.76 -3.06
C ASP A 39 2.49 -16.21 -2.80
N THR A 40 1.65 -16.19 -3.84
CA THR A 40 0.31 -15.62 -3.75
C THR A 40 -0.54 -16.26 -2.66
N ASP A 41 -0.54 -17.59 -2.58
CA ASP A 41 -1.35 -18.30 -1.60
C ASP A 41 -0.92 -17.97 -0.18
N LYS A 42 0.38 -17.92 0.06
CA LYS A 42 0.91 -17.58 1.37
C LYS A 42 0.66 -16.11 1.69
N LEU A 43 0.77 -15.26 0.69
CA LEU A 43 0.50 -13.83 0.85
C LEU A 43 -0.95 -13.60 1.27
N PHE A 44 -1.89 -14.24 0.60
CA PHE A 44 -3.31 -14.07 0.90
C PHE A 44 -3.70 -14.73 2.22
N ALA A 45 -2.95 -15.72 2.67
CA ALA A 45 -3.19 -16.38 3.96
C ALA A 45 -2.47 -15.70 5.13
N TYR A 46 -1.60 -14.73 4.85
CA TYR A 46 -0.85 -14.04 5.89
C TYR A 46 -1.80 -13.31 6.84
N PRO A 47 -1.66 -13.52 8.17
CA PRO A 47 -2.56 -12.86 9.11
C PRO A 47 -2.34 -11.35 9.13
N LEU A 48 -3.39 -10.62 8.78
CA LEU A 48 -3.36 -9.17 8.73
C LEU A 48 -3.91 -8.60 10.04
N LYS A 49 -3.20 -7.66 10.60
CA LYS A 49 -3.64 -6.99 11.83
C LYS A 49 -4.64 -5.89 11.50
N TRP A 50 -5.90 -6.27 11.44
CA TRP A 50 -6.97 -5.33 11.08
C TRP A 50 -7.10 -4.18 12.07
N ASP A 51 -6.81 -4.43 13.34
CA ASP A 51 -6.86 -3.39 14.36
C ASP A 51 -5.80 -2.31 14.13
N VAL A 52 -4.62 -2.71 13.66
CA VAL A 52 -3.56 -1.76 13.32
C VAL A 52 -3.98 -0.96 12.08
N LEU A 53 -4.55 -1.63 11.10
CA LEU A 53 -5.04 -0.99 9.89
C LEU A 53 -6.09 0.08 10.22
N ASP A 54 -7.03 -0.25 11.08
CA ASP A 54 -8.10 0.66 11.45
C ASP A 54 -7.60 1.82 12.31
N SER A 55 -6.77 1.54 13.31
CA SER A 55 -6.31 2.59 14.23
C SER A 55 -5.43 3.62 13.54
N HIS A 56 -4.69 3.22 12.51
CA HIS A 56 -3.85 4.13 11.73
C HIS A 56 -4.53 4.62 10.46
N ASP A 57 -5.77 4.20 10.21
CA ASP A 57 -6.53 4.53 9.00
C ASP A 57 -5.70 4.28 7.74
N ILE A 58 -5.03 3.15 7.71
CA ILE A 58 -4.12 2.80 6.62
C ILE A 58 -4.85 2.72 5.28
N ALA A 59 -6.10 2.23 5.28
CA ALA A 59 -6.87 2.13 4.05
C ALA A 59 -7.01 3.48 3.36
N SER A 60 -7.33 4.54 4.10
CA SER A 60 -7.50 5.86 3.52
C SER A 60 -6.21 6.63 3.37
N GLN A 61 -5.31 6.53 4.36
CA GLN A 61 -4.11 7.35 4.39
C GLN A 61 -3.01 6.82 3.47
N LYS A 62 -2.89 5.50 3.36
CA LYS A 62 -1.80 4.88 2.62
C LYS A 62 -2.27 4.15 1.36
N MET A 63 -3.37 3.42 1.45
CA MET A 63 -3.79 2.58 0.34
C MET A 63 -4.58 3.33 -0.73
N GLN A 64 -5.44 4.25 -0.34
CA GLN A 64 -6.26 4.97 -1.32
C GLN A 64 -5.43 5.70 -2.38
N PRO A 65 -4.39 6.48 -2.00
CA PRO A 65 -3.54 7.13 -3.02
C PRO A 65 -2.84 6.11 -3.90
N TRP A 66 -2.38 5.00 -3.32
CA TRP A 66 -1.69 3.96 -4.09
C TRP A 66 -2.66 3.30 -5.08
N ILE A 67 -3.87 2.98 -4.63
CA ILE A 67 -4.88 2.37 -5.48
C ILE A 67 -5.23 3.29 -6.64
N GLN A 68 -5.45 4.57 -6.36
CA GLN A 68 -5.76 5.54 -7.39
C GLN A 68 -4.67 5.59 -8.46
N LYS A 69 -3.42 5.65 -8.04
CA LYS A 69 -2.29 5.71 -8.95
C LYS A 69 -2.20 4.44 -9.81
N LYS A 70 -2.39 3.28 -9.19
CA LYS A 70 -2.33 2.01 -9.92
C LYS A 70 -3.47 1.85 -10.91
N LEU A 71 -4.66 2.30 -10.54
CA LEU A 71 -5.79 2.23 -11.46
C LEU A 71 -5.55 3.10 -12.70
N VAL A 72 -4.92 4.26 -12.52
CA VAL A 72 -4.54 5.09 -13.66
C VAL A 72 -3.59 4.33 -14.58
N GLU A 73 -2.64 3.59 -14.01
CA GLU A 73 -1.69 2.81 -14.81
C GLU A 73 -2.39 1.71 -15.63
N TYR A 74 -3.40 1.07 -15.05
CA TYR A 74 -4.10 -0.02 -15.74
C TYR A 74 -5.21 0.46 -16.67
N LEU A 75 -5.92 1.53 -16.30
CA LEU A 75 -7.09 1.98 -17.04
C LEU A 75 -6.84 3.20 -17.90
N GLY A 76 -5.71 3.89 -17.70
CA GLY A 76 -5.35 5.05 -18.47
C GLY A 76 -5.98 6.36 -18.00
N GLU A 77 -6.85 6.31 -17.00
CA GLU A 77 -7.48 7.51 -16.47
C GLU A 77 -7.89 7.29 -15.01
N GLU A 78 -8.19 8.37 -14.32
CA GLU A 78 -8.62 8.29 -12.93
C GLU A 78 -10.02 7.71 -12.82
N GLU A 79 -10.20 6.84 -11.82
CA GLU A 79 -11.49 6.21 -11.54
C GLU A 79 -11.78 6.36 -10.05
N PRO A 80 -12.20 7.56 -9.61
CA PRO A 80 -12.40 7.81 -8.18
C PRO A 80 -13.45 6.93 -7.53
N THR A 81 -14.50 6.59 -8.28
CA THR A 81 -15.56 5.71 -7.76
C THR A 81 -15.01 4.31 -7.47
N LEU A 82 -14.20 3.78 -8.38
CA LEU A 82 -13.60 2.47 -8.22
C LEU A 82 -12.56 2.50 -7.09
N THR A 83 -11.77 3.57 -7.04
CA THR A 83 -10.80 3.75 -5.95
C THR A 83 -11.49 3.71 -4.60
N ALA A 84 -12.59 4.45 -4.47
CA ALA A 84 -13.36 4.49 -3.22
C ALA A 84 -13.96 3.13 -2.89
N TYR A 85 -14.44 2.42 -3.90
CA TYR A 85 -15.04 1.10 -3.70
C TYR A 85 -14.01 0.10 -3.16
N ILE A 86 -12.84 0.03 -3.78
CA ILE A 86 -11.79 -0.89 -3.34
C ILE A 86 -11.32 -0.51 -1.93
N THR A 87 -11.15 0.78 -1.66
CA THR A 87 -10.75 1.26 -0.34
C THR A 87 -11.78 0.83 0.72
N THR A 88 -13.07 0.91 0.37
CA THR A 88 -14.15 0.50 1.26
C THR A 88 -14.08 -1.00 1.55
N LEU A 89 -13.76 -1.82 0.55
CA LEU A 89 -13.63 -3.27 0.75
C LEU A 89 -12.52 -3.57 1.77
N ILE A 90 -11.41 -2.84 1.70
CA ILE A 90 -10.34 -2.99 2.68
C ILE A 90 -10.82 -2.59 4.07
N ARG A 91 -11.54 -1.47 4.18
CA ARG A 91 -12.06 -1.00 5.46
C ARG A 91 -13.05 -1.98 6.08
N GLN A 92 -13.77 -2.71 5.23
CA GLN A 92 -14.74 -3.72 5.69
C GLN A 92 -14.09 -5.04 6.04
N HIS A 93 -12.76 -5.10 5.99
CA HIS A 93 -11.98 -6.30 6.30
C HIS A 93 -12.28 -7.47 5.36
N LYS A 94 -12.56 -7.15 4.09
CA LYS A 94 -12.79 -8.21 3.11
C LYS A 94 -11.51 -8.96 2.84
N SER A 95 -11.63 -10.26 2.60
CA SER A 95 -10.47 -11.09 2.30
C SER A 95 -9.88 -10.72 0.93
N PRO A 96 -8.58 -11.01 0.70
CA PRO A 96 -8.01 -10.73 -0.60
C PRO A 96 -8.69 -11.52 -1.72
N HIS A 97 -9.20 -12.71 -1.43
CA HIS A 97 -9.95 -13.49 -2.42
C HIS A 97 -11.27 -12.81 -2.79
N SER A 98 -11.96 -12.24 -1.81
CA SER A 98 -13.20 -11.50 -2.07
C SER A 98 -12.93 -10.26 -2.92
N ILE A 99 -11.88 -9.52 -2.57
CA ILE A 99 -11.52 -8.32 -3.33
C ILE A 99 -11.11 -8.71 -4.75
N LEU A 100 -10.37 -9.80 -4.89
CA LEU A 100 -9.95 -10.28 -6.22
C LEU A 100 -11.17 -10.59 -7.09
N SER A 101 -12.18 -11.25 -6.53
CA SER A 101 -13.40 -11.56 -7.28
C SER A 101 -14.07 -10.31 -7.83
N GLU A 102 -14.09 -9.24 -7.02
CA GLU A 102 -14.69 -7.98 -7.46
C GLU A 102 -13.84 -7.28 -8.51
N VAL A 103 -12.52 -7.28 -8.32
CA VAL A 103 -11.61 -6.58 -9.22
C VAL A 103 -11.45 -7.31 -10.55
N GLU A 104 -11.49 -8.63 -10.55
CA GLU A 104 -11.38 -9.40 -11.79
C GLU A 104 -12.48 -9.06 -12.80
N GLY A 105 -13.66 -8.72 -12.31
CA GLY A 105 -14.77 -8.32 -13.18
C GLY A 105 -14.54 -6.99 -13.87
N ILE A 106 -13.57 -6.22 -13.40
CA ILE A 106 -13.28 -4.87 -13.92
C ILE A 106 -11.96 -4.84 -14.69
N LEU A 107 -10.92 -5.48 -14.16
CA LEU A 107 -9.57 -5.45 -14.72
C LEU A 107 -9.19 -6.72 -15.49
N ASP A 108 -10.07 -7.69 -15.53
CA ASP A 108 -9.84 -8.97 -16.21
C ASP A 108 -8.53 -9.62 -15.71
N SER A 109 -7.63 -9.99 -16.62
CA SER A 109 -6.39 -10.67 -16.25
C SER A 109 -5.45 -9.81 -15.40
N ASP A 110 -5.58 -8.48 -15.46
CA ASP A 110 -4.76 -7.59 -14.66
C ASP A 110 -5.23 -7.54 -13.20
N GLY A 111 -6.45 -7.99 -12.93
CA GLY A 111 -7.03 -7.97 -11.59
C GLY A 111 -6.21 -8.72 -10.57
N LYS A 112 -5.75 -9.91 -10.91
CA LYS A 112 -4.95 -10.72 -9.99
C LYS A 112 -3.62 -10.02 -9.66
N ILE A 113 -2.96 -9.52 -10.70
CA ILE A 113 -1.68 -8.81 -10.52
C ILE A 113 -1.90 -7.59 -9.62
N PHE A 114 -2.96 -6.84 -9.87
CA PHE A 114 -3.29 -5.65 -9.08
C PHE A 114 -3.51 -6.02 -7.62
N VAL A 115 -4.33 -7.03 -7.34
CA VAL A 115 -4.65 -7.41 -5.96
C VAL A 115 -3.42 -7.96 -5.23
N VAL A 116 -2.60 -8.76 -5.92
CA VAL A 116 -1.36 -9.27 -5.32
C VAL A 116 -0.45 -8.11 -4.90
N LYS A 117 -0.23 -7.15 -5.79
CA LYS A 117 0.59 -5.99 -5.47
C LYS A 117 -0.02 -5.14 -4.37
N MET A 118 -1.33 -4.95 -4.43
CA MET A 118 -2.05 -4.19 -3.41
C MET A 118 -1.92 -4.84 -2.04
N TRP A 119 -2.07 -6.16 -1.97
CA TRP A 119 -2.00 -6.88 -0.70
C TRP A 119 -0.60 -6.83 -0.12
N ARG A 120 0.43 -6.92 -0.97
CA ARG A 120 1.80 -6.78 -0.50
C ARG A 120 2.04 -5.39 0.09
N MET A 121 1.53 -4.36 -0.58
CA MET A 121 1.65 -2.99 -0.09
C MET A 121 0.89 -2.81 1.21
N LEU A 122 -0.29 -3.40 1.31
CA LEU A 122 -1.10 -3.32 2.51
C LEU A 122 -0.38 -3.96 3.69
N LEU A 123 0.18 -5.14 3.51
CA LEU A 123 0.95 -5.82 4.56
C LEU A 123 2.17 -4.98 4.95
N PHE A 124 2.85 -4.39 3.96
CA PHE A 124 4.00 -3.54 4.23
C PHE A 124 3.63 -2.38 5.15
N GLU A 125 2.54 -1.69 4.83
CA GLU A 125 2.11 -0.53 5.63
C GLU A 125 1.66 -0.94 7.02
N VAL A 126 0.96 -2.05 7.16
CA VAL A 126 0.52 -2.53 8.45
C VAL A 126 1.71 -2.95 9.32
N LEU A 127 2.65 -3.71 8.76
CA LEU A 127 3.83 -4.15 9.50
C LEU A 127 4.70 -2.96 9.89
N LYS A 128 4.81 -1.98 9.01
CA LYS A 128 5.56 -0.76 9.29
C LYS A 128 4.94 0.00 10.46
N ALA A 129 3.62 0.09 10.48
CA ALA A 129 2.89 0.75 11.57
C ALA A 129 3.07 0.02 12.89
N GLU A 130 3.08 -1.32 12.86
CA GLU A 130 3.30 -2.12 14.06
C GLU A 130 4.70 -1.88 14.66
N LEU A 131 5.69 -1.69 13.81
CA LEU A 131 7.08 -1.53 14.26
C LEU A 131 7.44 -0.09 14.61
N ALA A 132 6.56 0.84 14.30
CA ALA A 132 6.82 2.26 14.54
C ALA A 132 6.68 2.61 16.03
#